data_486caba2059f70edea0f5f63b600ba2c
#
_entry.id   486caba2059f70edea0f5f63b600ba2c
#
_cell.length_a   1.000
_cell.length_b   1.000
_cell.length_c   1.000
_cell.angle_alpha   90.00
_cell.angle_beta   90.00
_cell.angle_gamma   90.00
#
_symmetry.space_group_name_H-M   'P 1'
#
loop_
_entity.id
_entity.type
_entity.pdbx_description
1 polymer ?
#
loop_
_entity_poly.entity_id
_entity_poly.type
_entity_poly.pdbx_seq_one_letter_code
_entity_poly.pdbx_strand_id
1 'polypeptide(L)'
;MRLIRSLIAAALLVAFATPAFADATVFIGTTNTPSNRAAKGFSFGAGFLVVAFEFEYSDTSEGELDRAPSLRTGMGNVLLQTPVFIHGFQPYFTTGGGVFHESLGTLSETSFGANTGGGVKIALAGPIRARVDYRLFRLKGEPLYDTVHRVYAGLNINF
;
A
#
# COMPACT_ATOMS: atom_id res chain seq x y z
N MET A 1 36.77 -2.88 -16.84
CA MET A 1 35.74 -1.81 -16.83
C MET A 1 34.72 -1.94 -17.99
N ARG A 2 35.11 -2.25 -19.21
CA ARG A 2 34.13 -2.41 -20.34
C ARG A 2 33.19 -3.58 -20.14
N LEU A 3 33.67 -4.73 -19.68
CA LEU A 3 32.84 -5.92 -19.42
C LEU A 3 31.75 -5.70 -18.37
N ILE A 4 32.08 -4.98 -17.29
CA ILE A 4 31.12 -4.65 -16.24
C ILE A 4 30.04 -3.70 -16.76
N ARG A 5 30.40 -2.72 -17.57
CA ARG A 5 29.44 -1.81 -18.21
C ARG A 5 28.51 -2.54 -19.18
N SER A 6 29.04 -3.49 -19.95
CA SER A 6 28.25 -4.32 -20.86
C SER A 6 27.30 -5.26 -20.11
N LEU A 7 27.73 -5.83 -18.99
CA LEU A 7 26.88 -6.65 -18.14
C LEU A 7 25.76 -5.84 -17.47
N ILE A 8 26.08 -4.63 -17.01
CA ILE A 8 25.05 -3.72 -16.45
C ILE A 8 24.07 -3.29 -17.53
N ALA A 9 24.55 -2.96 -18.74
CA ALA A 9 23.67 -2.59 -19.86
C ALA A 9 22.80 -3.77 -20.31
N ALA A 10 23.35 -4.98 -20.36
CA ALA A 10 22.60 -6.19 -20.67
C ALA A 10 21.55 -6.52 -19.58
N ALA A 11 21.90 -6.38 -18.31
CA ALA A 11 20.97 -6.55 -17.20
C ALA A 11 19.83 -5.52 -17.23
N LEU A 12 20.13 -4.25 -17.56
CA LEU A 12 19.14 -3.21 -17.76
C LEU A 12 18.23 -3.52 -18.96
N LEU A 13 18.78 -3.97 -20.10
CA LEU A 13 18.00 -4.35 -21.28
C LEU A 13 17.06 -5.53 -20.99
N VAL A 14 17.52 -6.55 -20.25
CA VAL A 14 16.67 -7.66 -19.82
C VAL A 14 15.61 -7.18 -18.85
N ALA A 15 15.92 -6.23 -17.98
CA ALA A 15 14.95 -5.61 -17.07
C ALA A 15 13.82 -4.88 -17.83
N PHE A 16 14.10 -4.25 -18.97
CA PHE A 16 13.10 -3.60 -19.82
C PHE A 16 12.37 -4.56 -20.79
N ALA A 17 12.88 -5.78 -20.99
CA ALA A 17 12.33 -6.75 -21.95
C ALA A 17 11.25 -7.67 -21.36
N THR A 18 11.03 -7.63 -20.04
CA THR A 18 9.99 -8.44 -19.40
C THR A 18 8.73 -7.60 -19.19
N PRO A 19 7.54 -8.20 -19.27
CA PRO A 19 6.30 -7.47 -19.12
C PRO A 19 6.23 -6.85 -17.73
N ALA A 20 6.31 -5.52 -17.66
CA ALA A 20 5.88 -4.78 -16.50
C ALA A 20 4.36 -4.95 -16.40
N PHE A 21 3.85 -5.25 -15.22
CA PHE A 21 2.41 -5.23 -14.97
C PHE A 21 2.05 -3.94 -14.26
N ALA A 22 0.90 -3.41 -14.59
CA ALA A 22 0.27 -2.34 -13.82
C ALA A 22 -0.98 -2.88 -13.14
N ASP A 23 -1.29 -2.38 -11.97
CA ASP A 23 -2.51 -2.73 -11.28
C ASP A 23 -3.18 -1.52 -10.61
N ALA A 24 -4.48 -1.62 -10.43
CA ALA A 24 -5.27 -0.67 -9.68
C ALA A 24 -6.10 -1.43 -8.65
N THR A 25 -6.19 -0.88 -7.45
CA THR A 25 -6.99 -1.46 -6.36
C THR A 25 -7.94 -0.41 -5.82
N VAL A 26 -9.17 -0.80 -5.56
CA VAL A 26 -10.10 -0.06 -4.70
C VAL A 26 -10.39 -0.92 -3.48
N PHE A 27 -10.43 -0.32 -2.30
CA PHE A 27 -10.57 -1.06 -1.06
C PHE A 27 -11.44 -0.36 -0.03
N ILE A 28 -11.99 -1.19 0.85
CA ILE A 28 -12.67 -0.78 2.09
C ILE A 28 -12.09 -1.59 3.25
N GLY A 29 -12.12 -1.04 4.43
CA GLY A 29 -11.57 -1.71 5.60
C GLY A 29 -11.84 -0.98 6.89
N THR A 30 -11.00 -1.24 7.86
CA THR A 30 -11.09 -0.64 9.18
C THR A 30 -9.71 -0.25 9.69
N THR A 31 -9.67 0.92 10.30
CA THR A 31 -8.53 1.39 11.09
C THR A 31 -8.87 1.16 12.57
N ASN A 32 -7.99 0.49 13.30
CA ASN A 32 -8.29 -0.03 14.63
C ASN A 32 -7.68 0.78 15.79
N THR A 33 -7.09 1.93 15.52
CA THR A 33 -6.45 2.78 16.53
C THR A 33 -7.01 4.19 16.50
N PRO A 34 -7.50 4.74 17.62
CA PRO A 34 -7.74 4.11 18.94
C PRO A 34 -8.97 3.21 18.95
N SER A 35 -9.88 3.33 17.99
CA SER A 35 -11.10 2.56 17.84
C SER A 35 -11.32 2.12 16.39
N ASN A 36 -12.24 1.19 16.19
CA ASN A 36 -12.58 0.69 14.85
C ASN A 36 -13.33 1.75 14.06
N ARG A 37 -12.72 2.24 12.98
CA ARG A 37 -13.29 3.25 12.09
C ARG A 37 -13.22 2.79 10.65
N ALA A 38 -14.25 3.10 9.88
CA ALA A 38 -14.27 2.76 8.48
C ALA A 38 -13.13 3.46 7.72
N ALA A 39 -12.42 2.69 6.92
CA ALA A 39 -11.38 3.17 6.01
C ALA A 39 -11.74 2.77 4.58
N LYS A 40 -11.45 3.65 3.63
CA LYS A 40 -11.63 3.41 2.20
C LYS A 40 -10.49 4.05 1.42
N GLY A 41 -10.21 3.54 0.25
CA GLY A 41 -9.16 4.11 -0.55
C GLY A 41 -8.97 3.41 -1.88
N PHE A 42 -7.91 3.84 -2.54
CA PHE A 42 -7.47 3.25 -3.79
C PHE A 42 -5.94 3.23 -3.87
N SER A 43 -5.41 2.37 -4.71
CA SER A 43 -4.00 2.36 -5.05
C SER A 43 -3.78 2.07 -6.53
N PHE A 44 -2.65 2.55 -7.03
CA PHE A 44 -2.12 2.25 -8.35
C PHE A 44 -0.70 1.75 -8.22
N GLY A 45 -0.41 0.66 -8.89
CA GLY A 45 0.90 0.05 -8.83
C GLY A 45 1.45 -0.29 -10.21
N ALA A 46 2.77 -0.38 -10.28
CA ALA A 46 3.47 -0.96 -11.41
C ALA A 46 4.63 -1.79 -10.87
N GLY A 47 4.84 -2.95 -11.45
CA GLY A 47 5.82 -3.87 -10.93
C GLY A 47 6.51 -4.69 -11.99
N PHE A 48 7.58 -5.31 -11.54
CA PHE A 48 8.46 -6.12 -12.33
C PHE A 48 8.89 -7.32 -11.49
N LEU A 49 8.58 -8.54 -11.97
CA LEU A 49 8.90 -9.79 -11.28
C LEU A 49 8.42 -9.80 -9.80
N VAL A 50 9.39 -9.59 -8.90
CA VAL A 50 9.17 -9.66 -7.44
C VAL A 50 9.01 -8.29 -6.79
N VAL A 51 9.30 -7.19 -7.50
CA VAL A 51 9.26 -5.83 -6.96
C VAL A 51 8.17 -5.04 -7.65
N ALA A 52 7.33 -4.37 -6.87
CA ALA A 52 6.36 -3.41 -7.37
C ALA A 52 6.44 -2.09 -6.59
N PHE A 53 6.08 -1.00 -7.25
CA PHE A 53 5.90 0.31 -6.65
C PHE A 53 4.41 0.62 -6.67
N GLU A 54 3.92 1.15 -5.57
CA GLU A 54 2.50 1.45 -5.41
C GLU A 54 2.33 2.84 -4.79
N PHE A 55 1.46 3.64 -5.37
CA PHE A 55 0.88 4.80 -4.72
C PHE A 55 -0.46 4.41 -4.11
N GLU A 56 -0.68 4.75 -2.85
CA GLU A 56 -1.93 4.49 -2.13
C GLU A 56 -2.48 5.76 -1.53
N TYR A 57 -3.76 6.00 -1.73
CA TYR A 57 -4.53 7.00 -1.01
C TYR A 57 -5.60 6.34 -0.17
N SER A 58 -5.75 6.76 1.09
CA SER A 58 -6.83 6.29 1.94
C SER A 58 -7.42 7.40 2.81
N ASP A 59 -8.68 7.22 3.14
CA ASP A 59 -9.48 8.07 4.01
C ASP A 59 -10.13 7.22 5.10
N THR A 60 -9.88 7.58 6.35
CA THR A 60 -10.46 6.95 7.55
C THR A 60 -11.37 7.97 8.23
N SER A 61 -12.59 7.57 8.52
CA SER A 61 -13.59 8.44 9.15
C SER A 61 -13.20 8.82 10.58
N GLU A 62 -13.67 9.97 11.02
CA GLU A 62 -13.61 10.42 12.42
C GLU A 62 -14.56 9.60 13.30
N GLY A 63 -14.15 9.36 14.53
CA GLY A 63 -14.98 8.74 15.57
C GLY A 63 -15.11 9.68 16.76
N GLU A 64 -16.08 10.57 16.74
CA GLU A 64 -16.28 11.62 17.76
C GLU A 64 -16.41 11.05 19.18
N LEU A 65 -17.15 9.96 19.35
CA LEU A 65 -17.39 9.32 20.64
C LEU A 65 -16.12 8.79 21.29
N ASP A 66 -15.20 8.30 20.48
CA ASP A 66 -13.94 7.68 20.93
C ASP A 66 -12.76 8.64 20.88
N ARG A 67 -12.99 9.91 20.52
CA ARG A 67 -11.94 10.91 20.22
C ARG A 67 -10.92 10.39 19.21
N ALA A 68 -11.41 9.65 18.23
CA ALA A 68 -10.60 9.04 17.20
C ALA A 68 -10.56 9.97 15.97
N PRO A 69 -9.38 10.52 15.61
CA PRO A 69 -9.29 11.47 14.52
C PRO A 69 -9.58 10.84 13.17
N SER A 70 -10.10 11.64 12.23
CA SER A 70 -10.05 11.24 10.82
C SER A 70 -8.59 11.14 10.37
N LEU A 71 -8.29 10.24 9.45
CA LEU A 71 -6.93 10.05 8.96
C LEU A 71 -6.94 9.87 7.44
N ARG A 72 -6.35 10.82 6.74
CA ARG A 72 -6.07 10.70 5.31
C ARG A 72 -4.60 10.42 5.09
N THR A 73 -4.28 9.47 4.23
CA THR A 73 -2.89 9.12 3.92
C THR A 73 -2.66 9.09 2.43
N GLY A 74 -1.52 9.65 2.00
CA GLY A 74 -0.97 9.49 0.66
C GLY A 74 0.42 8.86 0.77
N MET A 75 0.57 7.60 0.36
CA MET A 75 1.76 6.79 0.59
C MET A 75 2.35 6.28 -0.72
N GLY A 76 3.68 6.36 -0.84
CA GLY A 76 4.46 5.65 -1.84
C GLY A 76 5.05 4.39 -1.22
N ASN A 77 4.81 3.24 -1.80
CA ASN A 77 5.17 1.93 -1.25
C ASN A 77 6.02 1.13 -2.23
N VAL A 78 6.89 0.30 -1.68
CA VAL A 78 7.55 -0.78 -2.38
C VAL A 78 6.94 -2.09 -1.90
N LEU A 79 6.55 -2.94 -2.84
CA LEU A 79 6.02 -4.27 -2.56
C LEU A 79 7.04 -5.32 -3.01
N LEU A 80 7.26 -6.30 -2.16
CA LEU A 80 7.96 -7.55 -2.50
C LEU A 80 6.92 -8.66 -2.56
N GLN A 81 6.71 -9.22 -3.75
CA GLN A 81 5.68 -10.22 -4.01
C GLN A 81 6.23 -11.45 -4.70
N THR A 82 5.54 -12.57 -4.61
CA THR A 82 5.92 -13.75 -5.40
C THR A 82 5.77 -13.44 -6.90
N PRO A 83 6.69 -13.90 -7.75
CA PRO A 83 6.65 -13.60 -9.20
C PRO A 83 5.46 -14.24 -9.90
N VAL A 84 4.89 -15.28 -9.30
CA VAL A 84 3.75 -16.02 -9.82
C VAL A 84 2.73 -16.30 -8.71
N PHE A 85 1.50 -16.59 -9.10
CA PHE A 85 0.50 -17.07 -8.17
C PHE A 85 0.79 -18.52 -7.78
N ILE A 86 0.78 -18.80 -6.48
CA ILE A 86 0.92 -20.14 -5.90
C ILE A 86 -0.47 -20.61 -5.49
N HIS A 87 -1.03 -21.57 -6.22
CA HIS A 87 -2.41 -22.05 -6.01
C HIS A 87 -3.48 -20.94 -5.99
N GLY A 88 -3.31 -19.91 -6.83
CA GLY A 88 -4.23 -18.79 -6.88
C GLY A 88 -3.98 -17.67 -5.87
N PHE A 89 -2.93 -17.79 -5.05
CA PHE A 89 -2.53 -16.79 -4.05
C PHE A 89 -1.19 -16.15 -4.39
N GLN A 90 -1.09 -14.84 -4.25
CA GLN A 90 0.14 -14.09 -4.40
C GLN A 90 0.41 -13.28 -3.13
N PRO A 91 1.13 -13.84 -2.16
CA PRO A 91 1.51 -13.10 -0.96
C PRO A 91 2.54 -12.01 -1.29
N TYR A 92 2.49 -10.93 -0.52
CA TYR A 92 3.44 -9.83 -0.62
C TYR A 92 3.70 -9.20 0.74
N PHE A 93 4.86 -8.60 0.85
CA PHE A 93 5.24 -7.66 1.91
C PHE A 93 5.29 -6.25 1.31
N THR A 94 4.98 -5.24 2.10
CA THR A 94 5.02 -3.85 1.66
C THR A 94 5.62 -2.95 2.73
N THR A 95 6.34 -1.94 2.28
CA THR A 95 6.84 -0.85 3.12
C THR A 95 6.90 0.43 2.32
N GLY A 96 6.74 1.55 2.99
CA GLY A 96 6.75 2.84 2.31
C GLY A 96 6.66 4.03 3.24
N GLY A 97 6.47 5.19 2.63
CA GLY A 97 6.32 6.43 3.36
C GLY A 97 5.56 7.45 2.54
N GLY A 98 5.11 8.50 3.20
CA GLY A 98 4.35 9.55 2.57
C GLY A 98 3.86 10.59 3.55
N VAL A 99 2.78 11.23 3.20
CA VAL A 99 2.15 12.26 4.02
C VAL A 99 0.84 11.76 4.61
N PHE A 100 0.52 12.22 5.80
CA PHE A 100 -0.78 12.05 6.40
C PHE A 100 -1.37 13.39 6.83
N HIS A 101 -2.67 13.43 6.88
CA HIS A 101 -3.47 14.51 7.46
C HIS A 101 -4.46 13.90 8.43
N GLU A 102 -4.37 14.33 9.68
CA GLU A 102 -5.22 13.93 10.79
C GLU A 102 -6.07 15.12 11.22
N SER A 103 -7.34 14.90 11.55
CA SER A 103 -8.15 15.95 12.16
C SER A 103 -9.16 15.39 13.16
N LEU A 104 -9.36 16.14 14.26
CA LEU A 104 -10.35 15.87 15.29
C LEU A 104 -10.91 17.20 15.79
N GLY A 105 -12.13 17.51 15.39
CA GLY A 105 -12.75 18.80 15.72
C GLY A 105 -11.92 19.99 15.18
N THR A 106 -11.36 20.79 16.07
CA THR A 106 -10.50 21.96 15.71
C THR A 106 -9.02 21.64 15.63
N LEU A 107 -8.62 20.43 16.06
CA LEU A 107 -7.22 19.99 15.99
C LEU A 107 -6.95 19.36 14.63
N SER A 108 -5.85 19.75 14.00
CA SER A 108 -5.40 19.12 12.77
C SER A 108 -3.88 19.06 12.71
N GLU A 109 -3.35 17.97 12.18
CA GLU A 109 -1.92 17.75 11.97
C GLU A 109 -1.69 17.24 10.56
N THR A 110 -0.65 17.76 9.91
CA THR A 110 -0.19 17.26 8.61
C THR A 110 1.31 17.07 8.69
N SER A 111 1.76 15.85 8.50
CA SER A 111 3.17 15.50 8.61
C SER A 111 3.51 14.25 7.82
N PHE A 112 4.73 13.75 8.01
CA PHE A 112 5.20 12.54 7.34
C PHE A 112 4.93 11.29 8.17
N GLY A 113 4.67 10.20 7.47
CA GLY A 113 4.51 8.88 8.08
C GLY A 113 5.20 7.80 7.26
N ALA A 114 5.46 6.69 7.91
CA ALA A 114 5.94 5.47 7.28
C ALA A 114 4.90 4.37 7.48
N ASN A 115 4.87 3.39 6.59
CA ASN A 115 4.05 2.21 6.77
C ASN A 115 4.84 0.94 6.45
N THR A 116 4.41 -0.15 7.05
CA THR A 116 4.88 -1.50 6.75
C THR A 116 3.73 -2.47 6.92
N GLY A 117 3.76 -3.56 6.19
CA GLY A 117 2.69 -4.54 6.28
C GLY A 117 2.84 -5.64 5.26
N GLY A 118 1.75 -6.29 4.98
CA GLY A 118 1.69 -7.35 3.98
C GLY A 118 0.27 -7.79 3.72
N GLY A 119 0.12 -8.57 2.68
CA GLY A 119 -1.17 -9.04 2.25
C GLY A 119 -1.08 -10.16 1.25
N VAL A 120 -2.21 -10.46 0.68
CA VAL A 120 -2.34 -11.48 -0.36
C VAL A 120 -3.27 -10.99 -1.45
N LYS A 121 -2.89 -11.18 -2.70
CA LYS A 121 -3.75 -11.07 -3.86
C LYS A 121 -4.25 -12.47 -4.21
N ILE A 122 -5.55 -12.61 -4.43
CA ILE A 122 -6.24 -13.87 -4.70
C ILE A 122 -6.83 -13.79 -6.11
N ALA A 123 -6.41 -14.67 -7.00
CA ALA A 123 -6.92 -14.71 -8.37
C ALA A 123 -8.41 -15.10 -8.37
N LEU A 124 -9.25 -14.30 -8.99
CA LEU A 124 -10.69 -14.57 -9.12
C LEU A 124 -11.04 -15.01 -10.55
N ALA A 125 -10.96 -14.08 -11.49
CA ALA A 125 -11.28 -14.35 -12.90
C ALA A 125 -10.53 -13.37 -13.80
N GLY A 126 -9.78 -13.87 -14.78
CA GLY A 126 -9.03 -13.04 -15.72
C GLY A 126 -8.10 -12.06 -15.01
N PRO A 127 -8.23 -10.74 -15.27
CA PRO A 127 -7.38 -9.73 -14.63
C PRO A 127 -7.84 -9.35 -13.22
N ILE A 128 -8.98 -9.87 -12.75
CA ILE A 128 -9.62 -9.48 -11.49
C ILE A 128 -9.09 -10.33 -10.34
N ARG A 129 -8.71 -9.68 -9.25
CA ARG A 129 -8.16 -10.29 -8.04
C ARG A 129 -8.85 -9.70 -6.81
N ALA A 130 -9.07 -10.52 -5.78
CA ALA A 130 -9.31 -9.99 -4.44
C ALA A 130 -7.97 -9.66 -3.80
N ARG A 131 -7.94 -8.64 -2.95
CA ARG A 131 -6.76 -8.25 -2.17
C ARG A 131 -7.16 -8.10 -0.71
N VAL A 132 -6.40 -8.72 0.18
CA VAL A 132 -6.51 -8.53 1.63
C VAL A 132 -5.16 -8.06 2.13
N ASP A 133 -5.16 -7.00 2.95
CA ASP A 133 -3.95 -6.31 3.36
C ASP A 133 -4.04 -5.89 4.83
N TYR A 134 -2.92 -5.97 5.53
CA TYR A 134 -2.72 -5.43 6.86
C TYR A 134 -1.56 -4.43 6.84
N ARG A 135 -1.78 -3.24 7.38
CA ARG A 135 -0.79 -2.17 7.46
C ARG A 135 -0.64 -1.62 8.86
N LEU A 136 0.59 -1.42 9.23
CA LEU A 136 1.02 -0.68 10.41
C LEU A 136 1.59 0.66 9.95
N PHE A 137 1.01 1.76 10.40
CA PHE A 137 1.51 3.11 10.14
C PHE A 137 2.25 3.62 11.37
N ARG A 138 3.37 4.30 11.12
CA ARG A 138 4.10 5.10 12.10
C ARG A 138 4.03 6.55 11.64
N LEU A 139 3.28 7.35 12.38
CA LEU A 139 3.07 8.77 12.11
C LEU A 139 4.13 9.57 12.85
N LYS A 140 4.69 10.60 12.20
CA LYS A 140 5.67 11.51 12.79
C LYS A 140 5.04 12.89 12.97
N GLY A 141 5.69 13.76 13.75
CA GLY A 141 5.14 15.05 14.13
C GLY A 141 4.48 14.95 15.51
N GLU A 142 3.32 15.54 15.66
CA GLU A 142 2.51 15.53 16.89
C GLU A 142 1.12 14.89 16.65
N PRO A 143 1.05 13.66 16.08
CA PRO A 143 -0.22 13.01 15.89
C PRO A 143 -0.85 12.62 17.22
N LEU A 144 -2.16 12.53 17.27
CA LEU A 144 -2.87 12.04 18.45
C LEU A 144 -2.51 10.58 18.77
N TYR A 145 -2.21 9.80 17.74
CA TYR A 145 -1.76 8.42 17.84
C TYR A 145 -0.63 8.17 16.85
N ASP A 146 0.56 7.90 17.33
CA ASP A 146 1.77 7.69 16.53
C ASP A 146 1.78 6.36 15.78
N THR A 147 1.02 5.38 16.25
CA THR A 147 0.94 4.04 15.67
C THR A 147 -0.51 3.70 15.33
N VAL A 148 -0.77 3.40 14.06
CA VAL A 148 -2.11 3.11 13.55
C VAL A 148 -2.11 1.79 12.79
N HIS A 149 -3.08 0.94 13.10
CA HIS A 149 -3.28 -0.36 12.45
C HIS A 149 -4.48 -0.28 11.49
N ARG A 150 -4.32 -0.84 10.30
CA ARG A 150 -5.39 -0.92 9.30
C ARG A 150 -5.44 -2.30 8.67
N VAL A 151 -6.66 -2.82 8.54
CA VAL A 151 -6.98 -4.02 7.76
C VAL A 151 -7.94 -3.62 6.67
N TYR A 152 -7.71 -4.07 5.45
CA TYR A 152 -8.65 -3.83 4.37
C TYR A 152 -8.78 -5.03 3.42
N ALA A 153 -9.90 -5.05 2.70
CA ALA A 153 -10.16 -5.93 1.58
C ALA A 153 -10.56 -5.08 0.36
N GLY A 154 -10.15 -5.50 -0.82
CA GLY A 154 -10.38 -4.75 -2.03
C GLY A 154 -10.42 -5.60 -3.28
N LEU A 155 -10.82 -4.97 -4.37
CA LEU A 155 -10.71 -5.51 -5.71
C LEU A 155 -9.52 -4.88 -6.43
N ASN A 156 -8.68 -5.73 -6.98
CA ASN A 156 -7.51 -5.36 -7.76
C ASN A 156 -7.69 -5.81 -9.19
N ILE A 157 -7.39 -4.93 -10.13
CA ILE A 157 -7.40 -5.21 -11.56
C ILE A 157 -5.98 -5.05 -12.07
N ASN A 158 -5.49 -6.07 -12.74
CA ASN A 158 -4.17 -6.09 -13.36
C ASN A 158 -4.31 -5.91 -14.88
N PHE A 159 -3.46 -5.07 -15.49
CA PHE A 159 -3.43 -4.77 -16.91
C PHE A 159 -2.02 -4.51 -17.43
#